data_0524281644976d0e7e199840be42b154
#
_entry.id   0524281644976d0e7e199840be42b154
#
_cell.length_a   1.000
_cell.length_b   1.000
_cell.length_c   1.000
_cell.angle_alpha   90.00
_cell.angle_beta   90.00
_cell.angle_gamma   90.00
#
_symmetry.space_group_name_H-M   'P 1'
#
loop_
_entity.id
_entity.type
_entity.pdbx_description
1 polymer ?
#
loop_
_entity_poly.entity_id
_entity_poly.type
_entity_poly.pdbx_seq_one_letter_code
_entity_poly.pdbx_strand_id
1 'polypeptide(L)'
;MRSRRSRVAFPVIVAVLAASCFLVAPAGGATPADATAAVAAAAWIADQQLPDGGFEVAGSQGFETPDAILAIAEAAQTGPTWSTAEALAAIEALEYGGSGGPTPLDAIDDWITSGVNPGEAAKIVLLVAAPLGIDPEHFGPSDTDLTAIMYPSGCASAPDTSGIFFYESMFLALGGKVVCGAPDATIVAAVRAKQRPSGGWNFNGSLVPVDPPDPFDLNNPDVDSTAIAMEVLVAGGAAWNDPAILAGLAYLAAQHTASGAFLAFGSDDPNATSVAMLAITAAGFDPNVSCWRDTVVPADAGDPYAAPNAWLRSQQQPDGHIASPNDGFGTNTFASSQSVEALLLTWLPIVRATGAPTCVPDPPGDTTAPVDLVPRFTG
;
A
#
# COMPACT_ATOMS: atom_id res chain seq x y z
N MET A 1 16.08 -27.62 -36.54
CA MET A 1 17.14 -27.34 -35.57
C MET A 1 16.52 -26.47 -34.47
N ARG A 2 16.16 -27.06 -33.32
CA ARG A 2 15.60 -26.31 -32.16
C ARG A 2 16.76 -26.00 -31.22
N SER A 3 17.12 -24.72 -31.12
CA SER A 3 18.10 -24.21 -30.15
C SER A 3 17.55 -24.35 -28.74
N ARG A 4 18.11 -25.23 -27.93
CA ARG A 4 17.91 -25.25 -26.47
C ARG A 4 18.68 -24.06 -25.89
N ARG A 5 17.96 -23.00 -25.48
CA ARG A 5 18.54 -21.97 -24.62
C ARG A 5 18.68 -22.56 -23.21
N SER A 6 19.93 -22.77 -22.81
CA SER A 6 20.34 -23.13 -21.47
C SER A 6 20.01 -21.95 -20.54
N ARG A 7 19.06 -22.12 -19.63
CA ARG A 7 18.86 -21.17 -18.52
C ARG A 7 20.04 -21.38 -17.56
N VAL A 8 20.95 -20.45 -17.54
CA VAL A 8 21.97 -20.37 -16.50
C VAL A 8 21.30 -19.71 -15.29
N ALA A 9 20.95 -20.51 -14.31
CA ALA A 9 20.52 -20.02 -13.01
C ALA A 9 21.75 -19.44 -12.29
N PHE A 10 21.73 -18.15 -12.02
CA PHE A 10 22.76 -17.52 -11.17
C PHE A 10 22.23 -17.50 -9.72
N PRO A 11 22.88 -18.20 -8.79
CA PRO A 11 22.52 -18.20 -7.39
C PRO A 11 23.38 -17.16 -6.65
N VAL A 12 23.14 -15.87 -6.83
CA VAL A 12 23.94 -14.84 -6.12
C VAL A 12 23.10 -13.99 -5.15
N ILE A 13 21.78 -13.89 -5.36
CA ILE A 13 20.94 -12.98 -4.56
C ILE A 13 20.44 -13.61 -3.25
N VAL A 14 20.32 -14.93 -3.17
CA VAL A 14 19.82 -15.63 -1.97
C VAL A 14 20.73 -15.48 -0.73
N ALA A 15 21.97 -15.11 -0.88
CA ALA A 15 22.93 -15.05 0.22
C ALA A 15 22.79 -13.79 1.10
N VAL A 16 22.19 -12.71 0.64
CA VAL A 16 22.09 -11.45 1.42
C VAL A 16 20.84 -11.44 2.31
N LEU A 17 19.73 -11.99 1.84
CA LEU A 17 18.48 -12.06 2.64
C LEU A 17 18.48 -13.22 3.67
N ALA A 18 19.23 -14.29 3.44
CA ALA A 18 19.26 -15.46 4.32
C ALA A 18 20.10 -15.29 5.59
N ALA A 19 20.91 -14.23 5.74
CA ALA A 19 21.80 -14.03 6.88
C ALA A 19 21.17 -13.21 8.02
N SER A 20 19.96 -12.66 7.88
CA SER A 20 19.36 -11.73 8.84
C SER A 20 18.16 -12.31 9.59
N CYS A 21 18.13 -13.62 9.88
CA CYS A 21 17.15 -14.19 10.80
C CYS A 21 17.40 -13.74 12.27
N PHE A 22 17.43 -12.44 12.51
CA PHE A 22 17.17 -11.93 13.84
C PHE A 22 15.68 -11.55 13.88
N LEU A 23 14.92 -12.31 14.66
CA LEU A 23 13.53 -12.02 15.00
C LEU A 23 13.46 -10.66 15.71
N VAL A 24 13.39 -9.60 14.94
CA VAL A 24 12.97 -8.29 15.45
C VAL A 24 11.44 -8.35 15.49
N ALA A 25 10.88 -8.11 16.66
CA ALA A 25 9.43 -8.00 16.80
C ALA A 25 8.99 -6.80 15.94
N PRO A 26 8.13 -7.02 14.92
CA PRO A 26 7.68 -5.93 14.08
C PRO A 26 6.89 -4.93 14.92
N ALA A 27 7.04 -3.65 14.63
CA ALA A 27 6.24 -2.60 15.23
C ALA A 27 4.77 -2.80 14.80
N GLY A 28 3.87 -2.94 15.75
CA GLY A 28 2.43 -2.79 15.49
C GLY A 28 1.65 -4.01 15.00
N GLY A 29 1.77 -5.16 15.66
CA GLY A 29 0.79 -6.26 15.48
C GLY A 29 1.19 -7.39 14.53
N ALA A 30 2.23 -7.24 13.70
CA ALA A 30 2.73 -8.33 12.86
C ALA A 30 3.35 -9.43 13.72
N THR A 31 3.04 -10.70 13.41
CA THR A 31 3.61 -11.85 14.10
C THR A 31 4.91 -12.30 13.42
N PRO A 32 5.76 -13.13 14.09
CA PRO A 32 6.91 -13.74 13.43
C PRO A 32 6.54 -14.55 12.17
N ALA A 33 5.34 -15.12 12.11
CA ALA A 33 4.85 -15.83 10.94
C ALA A 33 4.52 -14.85 9.79
N ASP A 34 3.98 -13.67 10.09
CA ASP A 34 3.73 -12.63 9.10
C ASP A 34 5.04 -12.13 8.50
N ALA A 35 6.03 -11.83 9.34
CA ALA A 35 7.36 -11.40 8.89
C ALA A 35 8.05 -12.46 8.02
N THR A 36 7.93 -13.75 8.37
CA THR A 36 8.49 -14.84 7.56
C THR A 36 7.81 -14.91 6.19
N ALA A 37 6.48 -14.79 6.14
CA ALA A 37 5.73 -14.81 4.89
C ALA A 37 6.05 -13.58 4.03
N ALA A 38 6.13 -12.39 4.62
CA ALA A 38 6.47 -11.16 3.94
C ALA A 38 7.88 -11.22 3.30
N VAL A 39 8.88 -11.69 4.04
CA VAL A 39 10.25 -11.85 3.51
C VAL A 39 10.29 -12.84 2.34
N ALA A 40 9.54 -13.95 2.41
CA ALA A 40 9.48 -14.91 1.30
C ALA A 40 8.79 -14.29 0.06
N ALA A 41 7.73 -13.52 0.25
CA ALA A 41 7.05 -12.83 -0.83
C ALA A 41 7.94 -11.74 -1.46
N ALA A 42 8.62 -10.93 -0.65
CA ALA A 42 9.56 -9.91 -1.15
C ALA A 42 10.73 -10.52 -1.93
N ALA A 43 11.26 -11.66 -1.49
CA ALA A 43 12.30 -12.38 -2.23
C ALA A 43 11.78 -12.86 -3.59
N TRP A 44 10.56 -13.39 -3.64
CA TRP A 44 9.92 -13.78 -4.90
C TRP A 44 9.70 -12.56 -5.82
N ILE A 45 9.23 -11.41 -5.27
CA ILE A 45 9.07 -10.17 -6.06
C ILE A 45 10.39 -9.76 -6.69
N ALA A 46 11.49 -9.76 -5.93
CA ALA A 46 12.81 -9.41 -6.42
C ALA A 46 13.26 -10.30 -7.62
N ASP A 47 12.88 -11.58 -7.61
CA ASP A 47 13.16 -12.51 -8.70
C ASP A 47 12.31 -12.25 -9.98
N GLN A 48 11.28 -11.41 -9.90
CA GLN A 48 10.42 -11.03 -11.04
C GLN A 48 10.92 -9.77 -11.77
N GLN A 49 12.04 -9.18 -11.34
CA GLN A 49 12.58 -7.97 -11.98
C GLN A 49 12.72 -8.12 -13.50
N LEU A 50 12.30 -7.09 -14.24
CA LEU A 50 12.30 -7.03 -15.69
C LEU A 50 13.61 -6.40 -16.24
N PRO A 51 13.89 -6.53 -17.56
CA PRO A 51 15.12 -5.98 -18.16
C PRO A 51 15.29 -4.46 -18.07
N ASP A 52 14.21 -3.72 -17.84
CA ASP A 52 14.21 -2.27 -17.59
C ASP A 52 14.43 -1.91 -16.12
N GLY A 53 14.55 -2.91 -15.25
CA GLY A 53 14.70 -2.76 -13.81
C GLY A 53 13.37 -2.81 -13.04
N GLY A 54 12.22 -2.64 -13.70
CA GLY A 54 10.91 -2.61 -13.10
C GLY A 54 10.28 -3.98 -12.84
N PHE A 55 8.98 -3.97 -12.45
CA PHE A 55 8.21 -5.17 -12.09
C PHE A 55 6.86 -5.25 -12.79
N GLU A 56 6.68 -4.55 -13.91
CA GLU A 56 5.41 -4.41 -14.63
C GLU A 56 5.02 -5.68 -15.39
N VAL A 57 4.63 -6.74 -14.69
CA VAL A 57 4.28 -8.04 -15.28
C VAL A 57 2.98 -7.94 -16.09
N ALA A 58 2.02 -7.13 -15.63
CA ALA A 58 0.78 -6.86 -16.35
C ALA A 58 0.96 -5.90 -17.55
N GLY A 59 2.14 -5.27 -17.68
CA GLY A 59 2.49 -4.42 -18.81
C GLY A 59 1.92 -3.00 -18.76
N SER A 60 1.41 -2.58 -17.59
CA SER A 60 0.95 -1.19 -17.34
C SER A 60 2.03 -0.46 -16.55
N GLN A 61 2.79 0.40 -17.24
CA GLN A 61 3.93 1.11 -16.65
C GLN A 61 3.51 1.86 -15.37
N GLY A 62 4.28 1.70 -14.29
CA GLY A 62 4.04 2.33 -12.99
C GLY A 62 2.91 1.72 -12.15
N PHE A 63 2.27 0.64 -12.63
CA PHE A 63 1.19 0.01 -11.87
C PHE A 63 1.71 -0.85 -10.71
N GLU A 64 2.71 -1.68 -10.96
CA GLU A 64 3.24 -2.65 -9.99
C GLU A 64 4.56 -2.23 -9.36
N THR A 65 5.43 -1.55 -10.11
CA THR A 65 6.80 -1.22 -9.67
C THR A 65 6.85 -0.40 -8.37
N PRO A 66 6.02 0.64 -8.14
CA PRO A 66 6.04 1.38 -6.87
C PRO A 66 5.71 0.52 -5.65
N ASP A 67 4.68 -0.33 -5.75
CA ASP A 67 4.28 -1.25 -4.69
C ASP A 67 5.37 -2.31 -4.43
N ALA A 68 6.00 -2.83 -5.49
CA ALA A 68 7.11 -3.79 -5.38
C ALA A 68 8.33 -3.17 -4.67
N ILE A 69 8.67 -1.91 -4.97
CA ILE A 69 9.74 -1.17 -4.30
C ILE A 69 9.44 -1.05 -2.80
N LEU A 70 8.22 -0.61 -2.44
CA LEU A 70 7.85 -0.48 -1.04
C LEU A 70 7.90 -1.82 -0.32
N ALA A 71 7.31 -2.86 -0.89
CA ALA A 71 7.28 -4.20 -0.30
C ALA A 71 8.69 -4.75 -0.02
N ILE A 72 9.63 -4.61 -0.97
CA ILE A 72 11.02 -5.04 -0.79
C ILE A 72 11.72 -4.19 0.27
N ALA A 73 11.49 -2.87 0.27
CA ALA A 73 12.05 -1.95 1.25
C ALA A 73 11.54 -2.26 2.68
N GLU A 74 10.27 -2.62 2.84
CA GLU A 74 9.69 -3.04 4.11
C GLU A 74 10.29 -4.35 4.63
N ALA A 75 10.40 -5.35 3.75
CA ALA A 75 10.98 -6.64 4.10
C ALA A 75 12.47 -6.56 4.46
N ALA A 76 13.17 -5.52 4.01
CA ALA A 76 14.57 -5.27 4.32
C ALA A 76 14.81 -4.61 5.68
N GLN A 77 13.78 -4.11 6.35
CA GLN A 77 13.93 -3.45 7.65
C GLN A 77 14.41 -4.44 8.72
N THR A 78 15.44 -4.06 9.46
CA THR A 78 16.01 -4.90 10.53
C THR A 78 15.66 -4.40 11.93
N GLY A 79 15.18 -3.18 12.06
CA GLY A 79 14.85 -2.49 13.31
C GLY A 79 13.34 -2.25 13.49
N PRO A 80 12.94 -1.82 14.71
CA PRO A 80 11.54 -1.50 15.00
C PRO A 80 11.12 -0.12 14.43
N THR A 81 12.06 0.67 13.94
CA THR A 81 11.84 1.98 13.33
C THR A 81 12.28 1.93 11.88
N TRP A 82 11.52 2.59 11.02
CA TRP A 82 11.84 2.67 9.59
C TRP A 82 13.23 3.27 9.37
N SER A 83 14.04 2.63 8.53
CA SER A 83 15.36 3.08 8.10
C SER A 83 15.35 3.33 6.59
N THR A 84 15.33 4.60 6.18
CA THR A 84 15.42 4.96 4.75
C THR A 84 16.73 4.46 4.12
N ALA A 85 17.80 4.36 4.90
CA ALA A 85 19.08 3.84 4.43
C ALA A 85 19.02 2.33 4.12
N GLU A 86 18.34 1.53 4.97
CA GLU A 86 18.14 0.10 4.70
C GLU A 86 17.21 -0.09 3.50
N ALA A 87 16.14 0.70 3.43
CA ALA A 87 15.20 0.70 2.32
C ALA A 87 15.89 1.01 0.99
N LEU A 88 16.62 2.11 0.91
CA LEU A 88 17.34 2.52 -0.30
C LEU A 88 18.38 1.48 -0.71
N ALA A 89 19.20 1.01 0.24
CA ALA A 89 20.23 0.00 -0.04
C ALA A 89 19.66 -1.31 -0.59
N ALA A 90 18.47 -1.72 -0.12
CA ALA A 90 17.80 -2.92 -0.62
C ALA A 90 17.36 -2.77 -2.09
N ILE A 91 16.88 -1.59 -2.48
CA ILE A 91 16.43 -1.31 -3.85
C ILE A 91 17.60 -1.09 -4.79
N GLU A 92 18.65 -0.36 -4.38
CA GLU A 92 19.87 -0.16 -5.17
C GLU A 92 20.65 -1.46 -5.42
N ALA A 93 20.49 -2.47 -4.56
CA ALA A 93 21.10 -3.78 -4.75
C ALA A 93 20.43 -4.62 -5.85
N LEU A 94 19.25 -4.23 -6.32
CA LEU A 94 18.52 -4.91 -7.40
C LEU A 94 18.96 -4.38 -8.77
N GLU A 95 19.97 -4.99 -9.33
CA GLU A 95 20.49 -4.67 -10.66
C GLU A 95 20.17 -5.83 -11.63
N TYR A 96 19.28 -5.58 -12.59
CA TYR A 96 18.90 -6.62 -13.55
C TYR A 96 20.09 -7.14 -14.35
N GLY A 97 20.29 -8.44 -14.31
CA GLY A 97 21.40 -9.09 -15.03
C GLY A 97 22.78 -8.94 -14.37
N GLY A 98 22.88 -8.27 -13.24
CA GLY A 98 24.10 -8.10 -12.44
C GLY A 98 24.63 -6.68 -12.44
N SER A 99 25.81 -6.49 -11.84
CA SER A 99 26.39 -5.18 -11.55
C SER A 99 26.41 -4.21 -12.75
N GLY A 100 25.79 -3.05 -12.55
CA GLY A 100 25.64 -2.00 -13.54
C GLY A 100 24.42 -2.18 -14.46
N GLY A 101 23.53 -3.14 -14.17
CA GLY A 101 22.25 -3.28 -14.84
C GLY A 101 21.20 -2.29 -14.33
N PRO A 102 20.05 -2.13 -15.03
CA PRO A 102 18.99 -1.26 -14.59
C PRO A 102 18.44 -1.65 -13.20
N THR A 103 18.16 -0.65 -12.38
CA THR A 103 17.55 -0.77 -11.06
C THR A 103 16.07 -0.46 -11.11
N PRO A 104 15.28 -0.77 -10.05
CA PRO A 104 13.88 -0.32 -9.97
C PRO A 104 13.73 1.20 -10.03
N LEU A 105 14.71 1.95 -9.54
CA LEU A 105 14.69 3.42 -9.62
C LEU A 105 14.89 3.93 -11.05
N ASP A 106 15.66 3.24 -11.88
CA ASP A 106 15.79 3.59 -13.30
C ASP A 106 14.44 3.39 -14.02
N ALA A 107 13.71 2.32 -13.72
CA ALA A 107 12.38 2.09 -14.30
C ALA A 107 11.37 3.16 -13.87
N ILE A 108 11.42 3.64 -12.62
CA ILE A 108 10.59 4.77 -12.16
C ILE A 108 10.98 6.07 -12.88
N ASP A 109 12.28 6.36 -13.03
CA ASP A 109 12.75 7.55 -13.74
C ASP A 109 12.32 7.55 -15.22
N ASP A 110 12.41 6.40 -15.89
CA ASP A 110 11.92 6.21 -17.26
C ASP A 110 10.40 6.44 -17.35
N TRP A 111 9.62 5.97 -16.37
CA TRP A 111 8.19 6.23 -16.32
C TRP A 111 7.90 7.73 -16.14
N ILE A 112 8.57 8.40 -15.21
CA ILE A 112 8.42 9.84 -14.98
C ILE A 112 8.71 10.62 -16.26
N THR A 113 9.82 10.30 -16.96
CA THR A 113 10.22 11.01 -18.18
C THR A 113 9.30 10.73 -19.37
N SER A 114 8.55 9.63 -19.36
CA SER A 114 7.50 9.34 -20.34
C SER A 114 6.25 10.23 -20.15
N GLY A 115 6.13 10.86 -19.00
CA GLY A 115 5.04 11.77 -18.61
C GLY A 115 4.08 11.12 -17.61
N VAL A 116 4.13 11.57 -16.36
CA VAL A 116 3.22 11.16 -15.28
C VAL A 116 2.22 12.27 -14.96
N ASN A 117 0.99 11.87 -14.60
CA ASN A 117 -0.02 12.80 -14.10
C ASN A 117 0.20 13.11 -12.59
N PRO A 118 -0.48 14.11 -12.00
CA PRO A 118 -0.31 14.46 -10.60
C PRO A 118 -0.59 13.32 -9.60
N GLY A 119 -1.54 12.42 -9.89
CA GLY A 119 -1.86 11.27 -9.04
C GLY A 119 -0.76 10.21 -9.09
N GLU A 120 -0.21 9.95 -10.27
CA GLU A 120 0.92 9.04 -10.48
C GLU A 120 2.20 9.59 -9.82
N ALA A 121 2.48 10.88 -9.96
CA ALA A 121 3.59 11.52 -9.24
C ALA A 121 3.44 11.38 -7.72
N ALA A 122 2.22 11.53 -7.20
CA ALA A 122 1.93 11.33 -5.79
C ALA A 122 2.11 9.87 -5.35
N LYS A 123 1.73 8.89 -6.18
CA LYS A 123 2.00 7.48 -5.91
C LYS A 123 3.51 7.22 -5.79
N ILE A 124 4.31 7.79 -6.69
CA ILE A 124 5.79 7.68 -6.63
C ILE A 124 6.33 8.33 -5.35
N VAL A 125 5.83 9.51 -4.97
CA VAL A 125 6.24 10.17 -3.72
C VAL A 125 5.92 9.28 -2.50
N LEU A 126 4.73 8.69 -2.45
CA LEU A 126 4.27 7.88 -1.31
C LEU A 126 5.01 6.55 -1.19
N LEU A 127 5.13 5.81 -2.30
CA LEU A 127 5.58 4.42 -2.27
C LEU A 127 7.09 4.27 -2.58
N VAL A 128 7.72 5.34 -3.11
CA VAL A 128 9.13 5.28 -3.52
C VAL A 128 9.95 6.38 -2.83
N ALA A 129 9.70 7.65 -3.15
CA ALA A 129 10.58 8.73 -2.70
C ALA A 129 10.64 8.83 -1.17
N ALA A 130 9.49 8.93 -0.51
CA ALA A 130 9.42 9.09 0.95
C ALA A 130 9.98 7.88 1.71
N PRO A 131 9.61 6.61 1.40
CA PRO A 131 10.17 5.44 2.07
C PRO A 131 11.67 5.32 1.91
N LEU A 132 12.20 5.67 0.73
CA LEU A 132 13.63 5.58 0.44
C LEU A 132 14.43 6.80 0.88
N GLY A 133 13.76 7.87 1.36
CA GLY A 133 14.42 9.12 1.74
C GLY A 133 15.00 9.90 0.56
N ILE A 134 14.41 9.71 -0.63
CA ILE A 134 14.77 10.45 -1.85
C ILE A 134 14.00 11.77 -1.85
N ASP A 135 14.68 12.85 -2.17
CA ASP A 135 14.07 14.17 -2.29
C ASP A 135 13.11 14.21 -3.49
N PRO A 136 11.80 14.43 -3.28
CA PRO A 136 10.84 14.47 -4.37
C PRO A 136 10.98 15.69 -5.30
N GLU A 137 11.72 16.75 -4.88
CA GLU A 137 12.04 17.90 -5.75
C GLU A 137 13.22 17.60 -6.68
N HIS A 138 13.99 16.53 -6.41
CA HIS A 138 15.19 16.13 -7.14
C HIS A 138 15.21 14.60 -7.36
N PHE A 139 14.16 14.06 -7.98
CA PHE A 139 14.03 12.62 -8.15
C PHE A 139 14.78 12.10 -9.37
N GLY A 140 15.59 11.04 -9.14
CA GLY A 140 16.25 10.25 -10.17
C GLY A 140 17.32 10.97 -10.97
N PRO A 141 17.93 10.29 -11.96
CA PRO A 141 18.92 10.88 -12.86
C PRO A 141 18.37 12.02 -13.73
N SER A 142 17.07 12.06 -13.98
CA SER A 142 16.40 13.13 -14.72
C SER A 142 16.24 14.42 -13.92
N ASP A 143 16.56 14.40 -12.61
CA ASP A 143 16.41 15.54 -11.68
C ASP A 143 14.97 16.13 -11.73
N THR A 144 13.97 15.25 -11.70
CA THR A 144 12.57 15.66 -11.87
C THR A 144 11.95 16.12 -10.56
N ASP A 145 11.30 17.28 -10.59
CA ASP A 145 10.52 17.81 -9.46
C ASP A 145 9.09 17.23 -9.46
N LEU A 146 8.90 16.15 -8.69
CA LEU A 146 7.59 15.50 -8.50
C LEU A 146 6.61 16.42 -7.75
N THR A 147 7.13 17.27 -6.84
CA THR A 147 6.31 18.23 -6.09
C THR A 147 5.68 19.25 -7.06
N ALA A 148 6.44 19.74 -8.04
CA ALA A 148 5.93 20.65 -9.05
C ALA A 148 4.94 19.98 -10.00
N ILE A 149 5.05 18.68 -10.27
CA ILE A 149 4.03 17.94 -11.04
C ILE A 149 2.72 17.84 -10.25
N MET A 150 2.80 17.50 -8.97
CA MET A 150 1.63 17.39 -8.07
C MET A 150 0.97 18.75 -7.83
N TYR A 151 1.75 19.79 -7.58
CA TYR A 151 1.32 21.12 -7.16
C TYR A 151 2.04 22.21 -7.97
N PRO A 152 1.72 22.41 -9.25
CA PRO A 152 2.43 23.34 -10.13
C PRO A 152 2.34 24.80 -9.68
N SER A 153 1.37 25.14 -8.84
CA SER A 153 1.22 26.47 -8.21
C SER A 153 1.67 26.50 -6.75
N GLY A 154 2.38 25.45 -6.30
CA GLY A 154 2.84 25.25 -4.92
C GLY A 154 1.72 24.79 -3.97
N CYS A 155 2.13 24.32 -2.79
CA CYS A 155 1.26 23.73 -1.76
C CYS A 155 0.16 24.65 -1.19
N ALA A 156 0.25 25.97 -1.44
CA ALA A 156 -0.78 26.92 -0.99
C ALA A 156 -1.99 27.00 -1.94
N SER A 157 -1.91 26.35 -3.10
CA SER A 157 -2.95 26.34 -4.13
C SER A 157 -3.53 24.94 -4.27
N ALA A 158 -4.84 24.85 -4.54
CA ALA A 158 -5.44 23.55 -4.84
C ALA A 158 -4.80 22.95 -6.10
N PRO A 159 -4.50 21.64 -6.09
CA PRO A 159 -3.95 20.96 -7.27
C PRO A 159 -5.00 20.88 -8.39
N ASP A 160 -4.52 20.73 -9.62
CA ASP A 160 -5.40 20.44 -10.75
C ASP A 160 -5.71 18.92 -10.76
N THR A 161 -6.97 18.60 -10.51
CA THR A 161 -7.48 17.23 -10.57
C THR A 161 -8.23 16.94 -11.86
N SER A 162 -8.22 17.87 -12.85
CA SER A 162 -8.84 17.65 -14.14
C SER A 162 -8.05 16.62 -14.95
N GLY A 163 -8.76 15.59 -15.44
CA GLY A 163 -8.12 14.55 -16.27
C GLY A 163 -7.50 13.39 -15.49
N ILE A 164 -7.62 13.37 -14.15
CA ILE A 164 -7.27 12.20 -13.33
C ILE A 164 -8.54 11.57 -12.71
N PHE A 165 -8.48 10.29 -12.40
CA PHE A 165 -9.56 9.61 -11.70
C PHE A 165 -9.71 10.11 -10.26
N PHE A 166 -10.90 9.96 -9.69
CA PHE A 166 -11.10 10.28 -8.27
C PHE A 166 -10.17 9.44 -7.37
N TYR A 167 -9.96 8.17 -7.72
CA TYR A 167 -9.01 7.30 -7.04
C TYR A 167 -7.59 7.88 -7.03
N GLU A 168 -7.09 8.35 -8.17
CA GLU A 168 -5.78 9.00 -8.28
C GLU A 168 -5.69 10.32 -7.50
N SER A 169 -6.81 11.07 -7.41
CA SER A 169 -6.83 12.29 -6.59
C SER A 169 -6.63 11.99 -5.09
N MET A 170 -6.99 10.80 -4.64
CA MET A 170 -6.74 10.37 -3.26
C MET A 170 -5.24 10.13 -3.00
N PHE A 171 -4.51 9.53 -3.94
CA PHE A 171 -3.04 9.51 -3.88
C PHE A 171 -2.45 10.91 -3.84
N LEU A 172 -2.98 11.83 -4.66
CA LEU A 172 -2.54 13.22 -4.67
C LEU A 172 -2.71 13.90 -3.31
N ALA A 173 -3.81 13.62 -2.60
CA ALA A 173 -4.00 14.13 -1.24
C ALA A 173 -2.99 13.54 -0.24
N LEU A 174 -2.74 12.23 -0.29
CA LEU A 174 -1.77 11.57 0.58
C LEU A 174 -0.33 12.01 0.29
N GLY A 175 0.05 12.12 -0.99
CA GLY A 175 1.33 12.70 -1.40
C GLY A 175 1.49 14.15 -0.93
N GLY A 176 0.41 14.93 -0.97
CA GLY A 176 0.37 16.28 -0.41
C GLY A 176 0.63 16.31 1.09
N LYS A 177 0.21 15.28 1.83
CA LYS A 177 0.59 15.16 3.24
C LYS A 177 2.10 15.03 3.41
N VAL A 178 2.77 14.34 2.50
CA VAL A 178 4.24 14.16 2.53
C VAL A 178 4.95 15.46 2.17
N VAL A 179 4.66 16.06 1.01
CA VAL A 179 5.43 17.19 0.47
C VAL A 179 4.98 18.54 1.02
N CYS A 180 3.70 18.68 1.40
CA CYS A 180 3.12 19.93 1.89
C CYS A 180 2.84 19.93 3.41
N GLY A 181 3.02 18.80 4.10
CA GLY A 181 2.72 18.64 5.51
C GLY A 181 1.24 18.42 5.84
N ALA A 182 0.34 18.60 4.89
CA ALA A 182 -1.10 18.33 5.02
C ALA A 182 -1.68 17.90 3.67
N PRO A 183 -2.70 17.02 3.66
CA PRO A 183 -3.43 16.72 2.43
C PRO A 183 -4.21 17.96 1.96
N ASP A 184 -4.46 18.04 0.65
CA ASP A 184 -5.24 19.15 0.10
C ASP A 184 -6.68 19.15 0.65
N ALA A 185 -7.11 20.27 1.21
CA ALA A 185 -8.39 20.39 1.87
C ALA A 185 -9.58 20.24 0.90
N THR A 186 -9.41 20.58 -0.38
CA THR A 186 -10.47 20.44 -1.39
C THR A 186 -10.68 18.98 -1.75
N ILE A 187 -9.60 18.18 -1.83
CA ILE A 187 -9.67 16.74 -2.06
C ILE A 187 -10.27 16.05 -0.83
N VAL A 188 -9.82 16.39 0.40
CA VAL A 188 -10.43 15.84 1.64
C VAL A 188 -11.92 16.13 1.70
N ALA A 189 -12.35 17.34 1.34
CA ALA A 189 -13.78 17.69 1.29
C ALA A 189 -14.52 16.89 0.20
N ALA A 190 -13.90 16.69 -0.97
CA ALA A 190 -14.46 15.87 -2.03
C ALA A 190 -14.61 14.40 -1.60
N VAL A 191 -13.61 13.83 -0.91
CA VAL A 191 -13.68 12.47 -0.36
C VAL A 191 -14.88 12.33 0.57
N ARG A 192 -15.08 13.27 1.51
CA ARG A 192 -16.26 13.25 2.38
C ARG A 192 -17.58 13.33 1.60
N ALA A 193 -17.64 14.20 0.59
CA ALA A 193 -18.84 14.40 -0.22
C ALA A 193 -19.17 13.23 -1.15
N LYS A 194 -18.21 12.37 -1.46
CA LYS A 194 -18.35 11.23 -2.37
C LYS A 194 -18.64 9.91 -1.68
N GLN A 195 -18.72 9.89 -0.33
CA GLN A 195 -19.10 8.69 0.40
C GLN A 195 -20.51 8.24 0.03
N ARG A 196 -20.64 6.96 -0.27
CA ARG A 196 -21.92 6.35 -0.63
C ARG A 196 -22.77 6.07 0.61
N PRO A 197 -24.10 5.92 0.47
CA PRO A 197 -24.96 5.51 1.59
C PRO A 197 -24.59 4.17 2.22
N SER A 198 -23.88 3.29 1.48
CA SER A 198 -23.30 2.05 2.02
C SER A 198 -22.12 2.27 2.96
N GLY A 199 -21.58 3.48 3.02
CA GLY A 199 -20.36 3.81 3.75
C GLY A 199 -19.07 3.73 2.93
N GLY A 200 -19.06 3.04 1.80
CA GLY A 200 -17.89 2.91 0.94
C GLY A 200 -17.75 4.03 -0.08
N TRP A 201 -16.63 3.99 -0.80
CA TRP A 201 -16.32 4.85 -1.96
C TRP A 201 -16.07 3.98 -3.19
N ASN A 202 -16.07 4.61 -4.36
CA ASN A 202 -15.79 3.96 -5.63
C ASN A 202 -14.73 4.72 -6.43
N PHE A 203 -14.14 4.04 -7.40
CA PHE A 203 -13.01 4.51 -8.20
C PHE A 203 -13.26 5.86 -8.89
N ASN A 204 -14.48 6.08 -9.41
CA ASN A 204 -14.84 7.31 -10.12
C ASN A 204 -15.39 8.43 -9.22
N GLY A 205 -15.62 8.17 -7.92
CA GLY A 205 -16.29 9.11 -7.03
C GLY A 205 -17.74 9.40 -7.42
N SER A 206 -18.41 8.47 -8.09
CA SER A 206 -19.79 8.61 -8.53
C SER A 206 -20.76 8.40 -7.38
N LEU A 207 -21.78 9.25 -7.26
CA LEU A 207 -22.90 9.06 -6.34
C LEU A 207 -24.09 8.38 -7.00
N VAL A 208 -24.04 8.13 -8.31
CA VAL A 208 -25.12 7.50 -9.07
C VAL A 208 -25.06 5.99 -8.82
N PRO A 209 -26.18 5.36 -8.38
CA PRO A 209 -26.24 3.91 -8.25
C PRO A 209 -26.04 3.22 -9.60
N VAL A 210 -25.41 2.06 -9.58
CA VAL A 210 -25.30 1.17 -10.74
C VAL A 210 -26.57 0.31 -10.81
N ASP A 211 -27.33 0.40 -11.90
CA ASP A 211 -28.56 -0.33 -12.12
C ASP A 211 -28.64 -0.80 -13.60
N PRO A 212 -28.67 -2.11 -13.88
CA PRO A 212 -28.59 -3.20 -12.90
C PRO A 212 -27.21 -3.29 -12.22
N PRO A 213 -27.11 -3.92 -11.05
CA PRO A 213 -25.83 -4.12 -10.37
C PRO A 213 -24.85 -4.91 -11.24
N ASP A 214 -23.66 -4.35 -11.44
CA ASP A 214 -22.53 -4.99 -12.11
C ASP A 214 -21.31 -4.92 -11.17
N PRO A 215 -20.77 -6.04 -10.68
CA PRO A 215 -19.65 -6.04 -9.75
C PRO A 215 -18.35 -5.47 -10.35
N PHE A 216 -18.27 -5.36 -11.68
CA PHE A 216 -17.12 -4.80 -12.38
C PHE A 216 -17.27 -3.31 -12.73
N ASP A 217 -18.41 -2.68 -12.39
CA ASP A 217 -18.61 -1.26 -12.66
C ASP A 217 -17.84 -0.40 -11.64
N LEU A 218 -16.92 0.42 -12.14
CA LEU A 218 -16.08 1.34 -11.36
C LEU A 218 -16.87 2.43 -10.58
N ASN A 219 -18.18 2.49 -10.74
CA ASN A 219 -19.07 3.33 -9.94
C ASN A 219 -19.69 2.57 -8.74
N ASN A 220 -19.45 1.26 -8.61
CA ASN A 220 -19.77 0.56 -7.37
C ASN A 220 -18.74 0.86 -6.29
N PRO A 221 -19.18 0.97 -5.02
CA PRO A 221 -18.22 0.99 -3.92
C PRO A 221 -17.38 -0.29 -3.91
N ASP A 222 -16.10 -0.12 -3.70
CA ASP A 222 -15.13 -1.20 -3.62
C ASP A 222 -14.22 -1.02 -2.39
N VAL A 223 -13.51 -2.08 -2.03
CA VAL A 223 -12.64 -2.09 -0.84
C VAL A 223 -11.45 -1.17 -1.03
N ASP A 224 -10.83 -1.17 -2.22
CA ASP A 224 -9.60 -0.42 -2.49
C ASP A 224 -9.87 1.10 -2.43
N SER A 225 -10.93 1.57 -3.11
CA SER A 225 -11.35 2.98 -3.06
C SER A 225 -11.79 3.39 -1.66
N THR A 226 -12.41 2.48 -0.91
CA THR A 226 -12.82 2.74 0.48
C THR A 226 -11.60 2.85 1.39
N ALA A 227 -10.62 1.98 1.24
CA ALA A 227 -9.40 1.98 2.02
C ALA A 227 -8.65 3.30 1.88
N ILE A 228 -8.27 3.67 0.65
CA ILE A 228 -7.52 4.91 0.41
C ILE A 228 -8.31 6.16 0.80
N ALA A 229 -9.66 6.17 0.64
CA ALA A 229 -10.50 7.28 1.09
C ALA A 229 -10.46 7.45 2.63
N MET A 230 -10.49 6.35 3.38
CA MET A 230 -10.33 6.40 4.84
C MET A 230 -8.96 6.94 5.24
N GLU A 231 -7.89 6.52 4.56
CA GLU A 231 -6.54 7.02 4.78
C GLU A 231 -6.44 8.53 4.53
N VAL A 232 -7.03 9.03 3.45
CA VAL A 232 -7.09 10.48 3.16
C VAL A 232 -7.81 11.22 4.28
N LEU A 233 -8.92 10.70 4.80
CA LEU A 233 -9.66 11.32 5.89
C LEU A 233 -8.83 11.36 7.17
N VAL A 234 -8.13 10.28 7.52
CA VAL A 234 -7.24 10.21 8.67
C VAL A 234 -6.07 11.18 8.51
N ALA A 235 -5.43 11.22 7.33
CA ALA A 235 -4.37 12.18 7.02
C ALA A 235 -4.86 13.63 7.13
N GLY A 236 -6.13 13.88 6.82
CA GLY A 236 -6.84 15.14 7.00
C GLY A 236 -7.27 15.44 8.45
N GLY A 237 -6.88 14.59 9.41
CA GLY A 237 -7.14 14.78 10.84
C GLY A 237 -8.46 14.17 11.34
N ALA A 238 -9.13 13.30 10.57
CA ALA A 238 -10.29 12.58 11.06
C ALA A 238 -9.89 11.65 12.22
N ALA A 239 -10.62 11.70 13.32
CA ALA A 239 -10.47 10.75 14.41
C ALA A 239 -11.14 9.40 14.04
N TRP A 240 -10.78 8.33 14.74
CA TRP A 240 -11.35 6.99 14.52
C TRP A 240 -12.89 6.96 14.61
N ASN A 241 -13.49 7.82 15.44
CA ASN A 241 -14.93 7.95 15.65
C ASN A 241 -15.61 8.99 14.75
N ASP A 242 -14.91 9.52 13.76
CA ASP A 242 -15.51 10.37 12.72
C ASP A 242 -16.62 9.58 12.01
N PRO A 243 -17.81 10.15 11.79
CA PRO A 243 -18.91 9.42 11.13
C PRO A 243 -18.56 8.82 9.77
N ALA A 244 -17.67 9.46 8.99
CA ALA A 244 -17.26 8.94 7.70
C ALA A 244 -16.30 7.73 7.86
N ILE A 245 -15.41 7.76 8.86
CA ILE A 245 -14.54 6.63 9.19
C ILE A 245 -15.37 5.45 9.69
N LEU A 246 -16.31 5.68 10.62
CA LEU A 246 -17.19 4.60 11.10
C LEU A 246 -18.03 3.98 9.99
N ALA A 247 -18.56 4.79 9.06
CA ALA A 247 -19.29 4.27 7.91
C ALA A 247 -18.39 3.48 6.95
N GLY A 248 -17.13 3.92 6.73
CA GLY A 248 -16.13 3.17 5.96
C GLY A 248 -15.80 1.82 6.62
N LEU A 249 -15.56 1.81 7.94
CA LEU A 249 -15.35 0.57 8.69
C LEU A 249 -16.57 -0.37 8.60
N ALA A 250 -17.80 0.16 8.63
CA ALA A 250 -19.02 -0.65 8.47
C ALA A 250 -19.10 -1.24 7.07
N TYR A 251 -18.70 -0.50 6.03
CA TYR A 251 -18.61 -1.02 4.68
C TYR A 251 -17.56 -2.15 4.59
N LEU A 252 -16.34 -1.93 5.11
CA LEU A 252 -15.31 -2.96 5.15
C LEU A 252 -15.77 -4.20 5.93
N ALA A 253 -16.48 -4.02 7.05
CA ALA A 253 -17.04 -5.14 7.81
C ALA A 253 -18.04 -5.99 7.00
N ALA A 254 -18.80 -5.36 6.10
CA ALA A 254 -19.71 -6.06 5.19
C ALA A 254 -18.97 -6.79 4.05
N GLN A 255 -17.73 -6.43 3.76
CA GLN A 255 -16.89 -7.11 2.76
C GLN A 255 -15.97 -8.17 3.39
N HIS A 256 -15.84 -8.21 4.73
CA HIS A 256 -15.03 -9.19 5.44
C HIS A 256 -15.73 -10.54 5.49
N THR A 257 -15.05 -11.59 5.02
CA THR A 257 -15.62 -12.94 4.88
C THR A 257 -15.29 -13.85 6.08
N ALA A 258 -15.97 -14.97 6.17
CA ALA A 258 -15.69 -15.97 7.19
C ALA A 258 -14.31 -16.64 7.05
N SER A 259 -13.65 -16.51 5.89
CA SER A 259 -12.28 -16.96 5.69
C SER A 259 -11.24 -16.01 6.31
N GLY A 260 -11.61 -14.75 6.55
CA GLY A 260 -10.73 -13.65 6.94
C GLY A 260 -10.34 -12.72 5.79
N ALA A 261 -10.74 -13.03 4.55
CA ALA A 261 -10.51 -12.18 3.40
C ALA A 261 -11.45 -10.99 3.33
N PHE A 262 -11.11 -10.03 2.47
CA PHE A 262 -12.03 -9.02 1.96
C PHE A 262 -12.34 -9.28 0.49
N LEU A 263 -13.55 -8.93 0.09
CA LEU A 263 -14.04 -9.22 -1.27
C LEU A 263 -13.57 -8.17 -2.28
N ALA A 264 -13.06 -8.64 -3.43
CA ALA A 264 -13.03 -7.86 -4.65
C ALA A 264 -13.79 -8.62 -5.75
N PHE A 265 -14.63 -7.94 -6.51
CA PHE A 265 -15.42 -8.52 -7.59
C PHE A 265 -16.22 -9.77 -7.18
N GLY A 266 -16.64 -9.83 -5.91
CA GLY A 266 -17.43 -10.94 -5.34
C GLY A 266 -16.61 -12.18 -4.94
N SER A 267 -15.30 -12.11 -4.91
CA SER A 267 -14.39 -13.19 -4.51
C SER A 267 -13.45 -12.72 -3.39
N ASP A 268 -12.96 -13.65 -2.56
CA ASP A 268 -11.86 -13.40 -1.63
C ASP A 268 -10.63 -12.96 -2.41
N ASP A 269 -10.03 -11.83 -2.01
CA ASP A 269 -8.97 -11.20 -2.79
C ASP A 269 -7.83 -10.69 -1.91
N PRO A 270 -6.55 -11.00 -2.23
CA PRO A 270 -5.41 -10.56 -1.42
C PRO A 270 -5.14 -9.06 -1.50
N ASN A 271 -5.38 -8.41 -2.65
CA ASN A 271 -5.20 -6.95 -2.78
C ASN A 271 -6.22 -6.21 -1.91
N ALA A 272 -7.52 -6.52 -2.07
CA ALA A 272 -8.58 -5.95 -1.25
C ALA A 272 -8.35 -6.23 0.25
N THR A 273 -7.89 -7.43 0.60
CA THR A 273 -7.58 -7.79 1.99
C THR A 273 -6.44 -6.94 2.53
N SER A 274 -5.40 -6.75 1.75
CA SER A 274 -4.21 -5.99 2.13
C SER A 274 -4.54 -4.51 2.36
N VAL A 275 -5.20 -3.85 1.42
CA VAL A 275 -5.53 -2.42 1.56
C VAL A 275 -6.57 -2.18 2.66
N ALA A 276 -7.51 -3.11 2.88
CA ALA A 276 -8.43 -3.03 4.02
C ALA A 276 -7.69 -3.08 5.36
N MET A 277 -6.67 -3.96 5.49
CA MET A 277 -5.83 -4.02 6.70
C MET A 277 -5.10 -2.69 6.93
N LEU A 278 -4.55 -2.06 5.89
CA LEU A 278 -3.88 -0.76 5.98
C LEU A 278 -4.85 0.35 6.44
N ALA A 279 -6.04 0.42 5.85
CA ALA A 279 -7.06 1.40 6.23
C ALA A 279 -7.58 1.24 7.66
N ILE A 280 -7.80 -0.01 8.10
CA ILE A 280 -8.20 -0.30 9.48
C ILE A 280 -7.09 0.11 10.45
N THR A 281 -5.83 -0.14 10.08
CA THR A 281 -4.66 0.27 10.86
C THR A 281 -4.52 1.80 10.91
N ALA A 282 -4.72 2.49 9.79
CA ALA A 282 -4.75 3.95 9.74
C ALA A 282 -5.85 4.53 10.63
N ALA A 283 -7.02 3.90 10.70
CA ALA A 283 -8.10 4.28 11.62
C ALA A 283 -7.78 3.99 13.10
N GLY A 284 -6.61 3.39 13.42
CA GLY A 284 -6.11 3.16 14.77
C GLY A 284 -6.49 1.80 15.38
N PHE A 285 -6.99 0.87 14.58
CA PHE A 285 -7.34 -0.48 15.03
C PHE A 285 -6.31 -1.52 14.60
N ASP A 286 -6.28 -2.66 15.28
CA ASP A 286 -5.61 -3.86 14.80
C ASP A 286 -6.56 -4.62 13.87
N PRO A 287 -6.22 -4.79 12.57
CA PRO A 287 -7.07 -5.49 11.62
C PRO A 287 -7.20 -7.00 11.91
N ASN A 288 -6.33 -7.57 12.75
CA ASN A 288 -6.29 -9.00 13.01
C ASN A 288 -7.16 -9.45 14.20
N VAL A 289 -7.85 -8.50 14.84
CA VAL A 289 -8.81 -8.76 15.94
C VAL A 289 -10.17 -8.16 15.63
N SER A 290 -11.24 -8.75 16.17
CA SER A 290 -12.63 -8.37 15.84
C SER A 290 -13.02 -6.95 16.28
N CYS A 291 -12.26 -6.32 17.13
CA CYS A 291 -12.58 -5.07 17.81
C CYS A 291 -13.02 -3.93 16.87
N TRP A 292 -12.33 -3.75 15.73
CA TRP A 292 -12.71 -2.76 14.73
C TRP A 292 -14.10 -3.04 14.14
N ARG A 293 -14.39 -4.33 13.85
CA ARG A 293 -15.68 -4.77 13.31
C ARG A 293 -16.79 -4.62 14.37
N ASP A 294 -16.53 -5.02 15.61
CA ASP A 294 -17.46 -4.96 16.71
C ASP A 294 -17.84 -3.51 17.09
N THR A 295 -17.01 -2.54 16.70
CA THR A 295 -17.30 -1.10 16.89
C THR A 295 -18.42 -0.61 15.98
N VAL A 296 -18.58 -1.19 14.79
CA VAL A 296 -19.51 -0.73 13.75
C VAL A 296 -20.63 -1.71 13.45
N VAL A 297 -20.43 -2.99 13.73
CA VAL A 297 -21.44 -4.05 13.57
C VAL A 297 -21.64 -4.70 14.93
N PRO A 298 -22.86 -4.75 15.47
CA PRO A 298 -23.13 -5.49 16.71
C PRO A 298 -22.62 -6.93 16.56
N ALA A 299 -21.79 -7.37 17.50
CA ALA A 299 -21.32 -8.73 17.54
C ALA A 299 -22.51 -9.68 17.67
N ASP A 300 -22.85 -10.41 16.64
CA ASP A 300 -23.76 -11.54 16.77
C ASP A 300 -23.02 -12.62 17.58
N ALA A 301 -23.57 -12.95 18.75
CA ALA A 301 -22.97 -13.91 19.68
C ALA A 301 -22.81 -15.25 18.95
N GLY A 302 -21.60 -15.53 18.47
CA GLY A 302 -21.28 -16.81 17.83
C GLY A 302 -20.64 -16.72 16.44
N ASP A 303 -20.48 -15.52 15.88
CA ASP A 303 -19.76 -15.36 14.59
C ASP A 303 -18.23 -15.27 14.84
N PRO A 304 -17.46 -16.33 14.55
CA PRO A 304 -16.02 -16.31 14.82
C PRO A 304 -15.34 -15.32 13.88
N TYR A 305 -14.50 -14.45 14.44
CA TYR A 305 -13.65 -13.57 13.65
C TYR A 305 -12.49 -14.37 13.06
N ALA A 306 -12.30 -14.30 11.74
CA ALA A 306 -11.13 -14.84 11.06
C ALA A 306 -10.16 -13.69 10.76
N ALA A 307 -8.89 -13.86 11.17
CA ALA A 307 -7.88 -12.82 11.03
C ALA A 307 -7.36 -12.70 9.59
N PRO A 308 -7.36 -11.49 8.98
CA PRO A 308 -6.93 -11.28 7.60
C PRO A 308 -5.48 -11.70 7.34
N ASN A 309 -4.56 -11.43 8.25
CA ASN A 309 -3.16 -11.86 8.10
C ASN A 309 -3.00 -13.38 8.00
N ALA A 310 -3.82 -14.15 8.73
CA ALA A 310 -3.80 -15.61 8.66
C ALA A 310 -4.30 -16.10 7.29
N TRP A 311 -5.31 -15.42 6.74
CA TRP A 311 -5.81 -15.73 5.41
C TRP A 311 -4.77 -15.38 4.34
N LEU A 312 -4.14 -14.20 4.36
CA LEU A 312 -3.08 -13.83 3.42
C LEU A 312 -1.94 -14.85 3.42
N ARG A 313 -1.46 -15.27 4.60
CA ARG A 313 -0.44 -16.33 4.68
C ARG A 313 -0.89 -17.65 4.07
N SER A 314 -2.17 -17.98 4.16
CA SER A 314 -2.72 -19.21 3.56
C SER A 314 -2.76 -19.18 2.02
N GLN A 315 -2.67 -18.00 1.41
CA GLN A 315 -2.59 -17.83 -0.04
C GLN A 315 -1.15 -17.97 -0.56
N GLN A 316 -0.15 -17.98 0.35
CA GLN A 316 1.24 -18.06 -0.07
C GLN A 316 1.59 -19.40 -0.69
N GLN A 317 2.22 -19.35 -1.85
CA GLN A 317 2.64 -20.50 -2.62
C GLN A 317 4.07 -20.96 -2.19
N PRO A 318 4.48 -22.19 -2.54
CA PRO A 318 5.78 -22.74 -2.15
C PRO A 318 7.00 -21.93 -2.64
N ASP A 319 6.86 -21.12 -3.69
CA ASP A 319 7.91 -20.24 -4.21
C ASP A 319 7.93 -18.86 -3.54
N GLY A 320 6.97 -18.60 -2.66
CA GLY A 320 6.89 -17.38 -1.85
C GLY A 320 5.82 -16.38 -2.29
N HIS A 321 5.32 -16.43 -3.54
CA HIS A 321 4.31 -15.46 -3.97
C HIS A 321 2.96 -15.65 -3.26
N ILE A 322 2.20 -14.58 -3.19
CA ILE A 322 0.80 -14.62 -2.74
C ILE A 322 -0.08 -14.74 -3.99
N ALA A 323 -0.83 -15.84 -4.09
CA ALA A 323 -1.71 -16.09 -5.23
C ALA A 323 -2.98 -15.25 -5.13
N SER A 324 -3.37 -14.61 -6.24
CA SER A 324 -4.65 -13.93 -6.39
C SER A 324 -5.56 -14.68 -7.35
N PRO A 325 -6.86 -14.86 -7.03
CA PRO A 325 -7.81 -15.46 -7.95
C PRO A 325 -8.08 -14.57 -9.18
N ASN A 326 -7.70 -13.30 -9.10
CA ASN A 326 -7.85 -12.30 -10.17
C ASN A 326 -6.61 -12.16 -11.05
N ASP A 327 -5.60 -13.03 -10.92
CA ASP A 327 -4.40 -13.08 -11.76
C ASP A 327 -4.71 -13.53 -13.19
N GLY A 328 -5.69 -12.88 -13.84
CA GLY A 328 -6.07 -13.15 -15.23
C GLY A 328 -4.99 -12.82 -16.26
N PHE A 329 -3.95 -12.11 -15.83
CA PHE A 329 -2.76 -11.77 -16.61
C PHE A 329 -1.58 -12.74 -16.38
N GLY A 330 -1.81 -13.82 -15.67
CA GLY A 330 -0.78 -14.68 -15.12
C GLY A 330 -0.36 -14.22 -13.72
N THR A 331 0.64 -14.86 -13.14
CA THR A 331 1.18 -14.46 -11.83
C THR A 331 1.80 -13.07 -11.95
N ASN A 332 1.29 -12.09 -11.21
CA ASN A 332 1.78 -10.72 -11.17
C ASN A 332 2.39 -10.40 -9.79
N THR A 333 3.12 -9.30 -9.69
CA THR A 333 3.78 -8.88 -8.45
C THR A 333 2.84 -8.14 -7.51
N PHE A 334 1.72 -7.62 -7.99
CA PHE A 334 0.86 -6.69 -7.27
C PHE A 334 0.26 -7.30 -5.99
N ALA A 335 -0.34 -8.49 -6.09
CA ALA A 335 -0.91 -9.18 -4.93
C ALA A 335 0.15 -9.49 -3.85
N SER A 336 1.33 -9.93 -4.28
CA SER A 336 2.44 -10.20 -3.35
C SER A 336 2.95 -8.92 -2.69
N SER A 337 3.09 -7.81 -3.43
CA SER A 337 3.57 -6.53 -2.92
C SER A 337 2.65 -5.97 -1.85
N GLN A 338 1.37 -5.80 -2.15
CA GLN A 338 0.41 -5.29 -1.18
C GLN A 338 0.24 -6.22 0.04
N SER A 339 0.38 -7.54 -0.15
CA SER A 339 0.35 -8.47 0.98
C SER A 339 1.56 -8.33 1.90
N VAL A 340 2.75 -8.00 1.39
CA VAL A 340 3.93 -7.69 2.22
C VAL A 340 3.64 -6.47 3.09
N GLU A 341 3.14 -5.38 2.50
CA GLU A 341 2.78 -4.15 3.20
C GLU A 341 1.78 -4.43 4.33
N ALA A 342 0.73 -5.21 4.03
CA ALA A 342 -0.30 -5.56 5.00
C ALA A 342 0.20 -6.49 6.12
N LEU A 343 1.07 -7.45 5.81
CA LEU A 343 1.62 -8.38 6.79
C LEU A 343 2.61 -7.71 7.74
N LEU A 344 3.38 -6.73 7.27
CA LEU A 344 4.38 -6.04 8.08
C LEU A 344 3.82 -4.82 8.80
N LEU A 345 2.93 -4.04 8.16
CA LEU A 345 2.35 -2.81 8.71
C LEU A 345 3.42 -1.81 9.20
N THR A 346 4.59 -1.80 8.55
CA THR A 346 5.77 -1.04 9.00
C THR A 346 5.82 0.35 8.38
N TRP A 347 5.36 0.51 7.13
CA TRP A 347 5.25 1.79 6.46
C TRP A 347 3.79 2.18 6.30
N LEU A 348 3.40 3.20 7.06
CA LEU A 348 2.13 3.90 6.90
C LEU A 348 2.47 5.35 6.63
N PRO A 349 2.46 5.83 5.36
CA PRO A 349 2.82 7.20 5.01
C PRO A 349 1.83 8.23 5.56
N ILE A 350 0.82 7.78 6.28
CA ILE A 350 -0.24 8.54 6.89
C ILE A 350 -0.18 8.44 8.42
N VAL A 351 -0.59 9.50 9.08
CA VAL A 351 -0.71 9.51 10.54
C VAL A 351 -1.88 8.62 10.93
N ARG A 352 -1.69 7.78 11.95
CA ARG A 352 -2.79 7.02 12.55
C ARG A 352 -3.79 7.96 13.23
N ALA A 353 -5.07 7.61 13.18
CA ALA A 353 -6.10 8.36 13.88
C ALA A 353 -5.82 8.42 15.37
N THR A 354 -5.98 9.62 15.96
CA THR A 354 -5.77 9.83 17.39
C THR A 354 -6.91 9.23 18.22
N GLY A 355 -6.60 8.81 19.44
CA GLY A 355 -7.59 8.32 20.38
C GLY A 355 -8.06 6.89 20.08
N ALA A 356 -7.13 6.00 19.66
CA ALA A 356 -7.41 4.59 19.42
C ALA A 356 -8.34 4.01 20.48
N PRO A 357 -9.37 3.23 20.11
CA PRO A 357 -10.32 2.70 21.06
C PRO A 357 -9.63 1.72 22.02
N THR A 358 -10.11 1.71 23.28
CA THR A 358 -9.57 0.93 24.41
C THR A 358 -9.62 -0.59 24.22
N CYS A 359 -10.19 -1.06 23.12
CA CYS A 359 -10.24 -2.49 22.78
C CYS A 359 -8.97 -3.00 22.09
N VAL A 360 -8.05 -2.11 21.71
CA VAL A 360 -6.68 -2.52 21.37
C VAL A 360 -5.97 -2.74 22.70
N PRO A 361 -5.55 -3.99 23.05
CA PRO A 361 -4.70 -4.17 24.20
C PRO A 361 -3.46 -3.30 24.02
N ASP A 362 -3.17 -2.42 24.99
CA ASP A 362 -1.91 -1.70 24.98
C ASP A 362 -0.79 -2.76 24.82
N PRO A 363 0.06 -2.65 23.80
CA PRO A 363 1.20 -3.54 23.72
C PRO A 363 2.00 -3.37 25.02
N PRO A 364 2.39 -4.45 25.69
CA PRO A 364 3.04 -4.36 26.99
C PRO A 364 4.30 -3.50 26.88
N GLY A 365 4.19 -2.26 27.33
CA GLY A 365 5.33 -1.37 27.61
C GLY A 365 5.73 -0.37 26.53
N ASP A 366 4.97 -0.17 25.45
CA ASP A 366 5.32 0.87 24.47
C ASP A 366 4.61 2.19 24.81
N THR A 367 5.34 3.08 25.52
CA THR A 367 4.93 4.47 25.81
C THR A 367 5.42 5.42 24.72
N THR A 368 5.71 4.95 23.53
CA THR A 368 6.11 5.83 22.43
C THR A 368 4.89 6.57 21.90
N ALA A 369 4.94 7.89 22.03
CA ALA A 369 4.05 8.79 21.30
C ALA A 369 4.05 8.42 19.81
N PRO A 370 2.95 8.69 19.06
CA PRO A 370 2.92 8.44 17.63
C PRO A 370 4.20 9.00 17.01
N VAL A 371 5.02 8.11 16.47
CA VAL A 371 6.23 8.54 15.75
C VAL A 371 5.73 9.23 14.51
N ASP A 372 6.03 10.50 14.38
CA ASP A 372 5.81 11.27 13.15
C ASP A 372 6.80 10.72 12.12
N LEU A 373 6.39 9.68 11.40
CA LEU A 373 7.22 8.95 10.43
C LEU A 373 7.39 9.71 9.11
N VAL A 374 6.89 10.95 9.04
CA VAL A 374 7.13 11.80 7.88
C VAL A 374 8.59 12.23 7.89
N PRO A 375 9.42 11.81 6.91
CA PRO A 375 10.77 12.33 6.79
C PRO A 375 10.69 13.86 6.69
N ARG A 376 11.29 14.56 7.64
CA ARG A 376 11.48 16.02 7.50
C ARG A 376 12.69 16.20 6.60
N PHE A 377 12.45 16.52 5.34
CA PHE A 377 13.51 17.03 4.47
C PHE A 377 13.96 18.38 5.03
N THR A 378 15.11 18.38 5.71
CA THR A 378 15.80 19.63 6.10
C THR A 378 16.74 19.96 4.96
N GLY A 379 16.33 20.91 4.09
CA GLY A 379 17.19 21.52 3.09
C GLY A 379 18.38 22.29 3.70
#